data_b569454767b5bc4f670fcab7b10d8050
#
_entry.id   b569454767b5bc4f670fcab7b10d8050
#
_cell.length_a   1.000
_cell.length_b   1.000
_cell.length_c   1.000
_cell.angle_alpha   90.00
_cell.angle_beta   90.00
_cell.angle_gamma   90.00
#
_symmetry.space_group_name_H-M   'P 1'
#
loop_
_entity.id
_entity.type
_entity.pdbx_description
1 polymer ?
#
loop_
_entity_poly.entity_id
_entity_poly.type
_entity_poly.pdbx_seq_one_letter_code
_entity_poly.pdbx_strand_id
1 'polypeptide(L)'
;GKTVQAIAVLLSKSGNGPSLVVAPKSLVYNWKEEIERFAPGLSPLVITDKNELMTGMIDYKGGTVVICTYGFLTSNGEDITKGDWNIVCLDEAHQIKNRATKVSKVVMDLKCKGRIILTGTPVQNNLSELWNLFQFINPGLLGPYNDFHNTFASNDEQKEKLRSTVQPFILRRTKEQVMSDLPVKLEVDYMVQMNDAELLRYEEWRSKIEASLLDSDFNDVNVSVLASLTKLRMASCSIALQEPNWELASSKTSELMRIVKAITKEDNSILIFSQFTSYLDEIRNHLSSEGFTCCYLDGSTSLKERQKVLNEFQNGLQKIFLVSLK
;
A
#
# COMPACT_ATOMS: atom_id res chain seq x y z
N GLY A 1 5.52 10.16 11.45
CA GLY A 1 6.17 11.02 10.86
C GLY A 1 5.99 11.73 9.52
N LYS A 2 5.86 11.03 8.36
CA LYS A 2 5.77 11.71 7.04
C LYS A 2 4.53 12.62 6.95
N THR A 3 3.38 12.12 7.33
CA THR A 3 2.09 12.84 7.26
C THR A 3 2.14 14.13 8.07
N VAL A 4 2.63 14.09 9.32
CA VAL A 4 2.73 15.26 10.20
C VAL A 4 3.65 16.33 9.60
N GLN A 5 4.76 15.94 8.96
CA GLN A 5 5.65 16.89 8.27
C GLN A 5 4.94 17.56 7.08
N ALA A 6 4.20 16.80 6.28
CA ALA A 6 3.42 17.38 5.19
C ALA A 6 2.31 18.30 5.71
N ILE A 7 1.60 17.93 6.78
CA ILE A 7 0.59 18.76 7.44
C ILE A 7 1.19 20.08 7.93
N ALA A 8 2.39 20.07 8.51
CA ALA A 8 3.08 21.29 8.94
C ALA A 8 3.37 22.24 7.75
N VAL A 9 3.76 21.69 6.58
CA VAL A 9 3.94 22.49 5.36
C VAL A 9 2.61 23.04 4.85
N LEU A 10 1.55 22.21 4.82
CA LEU A 10 0.21 22.65 4.41
C LEU A 10 -0.29 23.80 5.30
N LEU A 11 -0.11 23.68 6.62
CA LEU A 11 -0.49 24.72 7.59
C LEU A 11 0.30 26.01 7.38
N SER A 12 1.61 25.92 7.21
CA SER A 12 2.48 27.08 7.03
C SER A 12 2.18 27.89 5.76
N LYS A 13 1.53 27.28 4.79
CA LYS A 13 1.17 27.89 3.50
C LYS A 13 -0.33 28.07 3.30
N SER A 14 -1.14 27.85 4.33
CA SER A 14 -2.61 27.81 4.25
C SER A 14 -3.27 29.07 3.70
N GLY A 15 -2.66 30.25 3.89
CA GLY A 15 -3.20 31.53 3.39
C GLY A 15 -3.20 31.71 1.86
N ASN A 16 -2.53 30.84 1.11
CA ASN A 16 -2.27 31.02 -0.33
C ASN A 16 -3.27 30.30 -1.26
N GLY A 17 -4.33 29.72 -0.73
CA GLY A 17 -5.36 28.99 -1.46
C GLY A 17 -5.55 27.56 -0.96
N PRO A 18 -6.46 26.77 -1.59
CA PRO A 18 -6.74 25.40 -1.21
C PRO A 18 -5.59 24.47 -1.58
N SER A 19 -5.42 23.41 -0.82
CA SER A 19 -4.44 22.35 -1.10
C SER A 19 -5.12 21.03 -1.41
N LEU A 20 -4.45 20.18 -2.20
CA LEU A 20 -4.93 18.85 -2.59
C LEU A 20 -4.01 17.77 -2.02
N VAL A 21 -4.58 16.79 -1.33
CA VAL A 21 -3.90 15.59 -0.89
C VAL A 21 -4.48 14.41 -1.67
N VAL A 22 -3.63 13.67 -2.36
CA VAL A 22 -4.00 12.44 -3.05
C VAL A 22 -3.37 11.26 -2.31
N ALA A 23 -4.21 10.39 -1.79
CA ALA A 23 -3.76 9.28 -0.93
C ALA A 23 -4.37 7.94 -1.35
N PRO A 24 -3.75 6.81 -0.96
CA PRO A 24 -4.38 5.49 -1.06
C PRO A 24 -5.73 5.44 -0.34
N LYS A 25 -6.64 4.61 -0.86
CA LYS A 25 -7.99 4.45 -0.30
C LYS A 25 -7.99 4.21 1.22
N SER A 26 -7.02 3.45 1.72
CA SER A 26 -6.89 3.12 3.14
C SER A 26 -6.44 4.29 4.04
N LEU A 27 -5.90 5.36 3.47
CA LEU A 27 -5.29 6.47 4.23
C LEU A 27 -6.09 7.76 4.19
N VAL A 28 -7.13 7.86 3.37
CA VAL A 28 -7.90 9.10 3.17
C VAL A 28 -8.48 9.64 4.47
N TYR A 29 -9.12 8.80 5.28
CA TYR A 29 -9.69 9.23 6.56
C TYR A 29 -8.63 9.44 7.63
N ASN A 30 -7.54 8.68 7.60
CA ASN A 30 -6.39 8.92 8.48
C ASN A 30 -5.79 10.31 8.26
N TRP A 31 -5.70 10.76 6.99
CA TRP A 31 -5.28 12.12 6.67
C TRP A 31 -6.21 13.17 7.29
N LYS A 32 -7.52 12.95 7.21
CA LYS A 32 -8.51 13.86 7.82
C LYS A 32 -8.30 13.92 9.33
N GLU A 33 -8.24 12.80 10.01
CA GLU A 33 -8.06 12.71 11.47
C GLU A 33 -6.72 13.33 11.92
N GLU A 34 -5.63 13.09 11.20
CA GLU A 34 -4.33 13.67 11.50
C GLU A 34 -4.32 15.20 11.30
N ILE A 35 -4.99 15.73 10.26
CA ILE A 35 -5.14 17.18 10.06
C ILE A 35 -5.96 17.78 11.19
N GLU A 36 -7.11 17.23 11.54
CA GLU A 36 -7.95 17.70 12.63
C GLU A 36 -7.20 17.70 13.98
N ARG A 37 -6.36 16.71 14.21
CA ARG A 37 -5.57 16.56 15.43
C ARG A 37 -4.38 17.50 15.51
N PHE A 38 -3.59 17.63 14.44
CA PHE A 38 -2.30 18.33 14.47
C PHE A 38 -2.32 19.73 13.88
N ALA A 39 -3.36 20.06 13.11
CA ALA A 39 -3.50 21.35 12.45
C ALA A 39 -4.96 21.83 12.44
N PRO A 40 -5.58 22.13 13.61
CA PRO A 40 -6.98 22.52 13.70
C PRO A 40 -7.31 23.83 12.96
N GLY A 41 -6.30 24.58 12.50
CA GLY A 41 -6.48 25.74 11.62
C GLY A 41 -6.68 25.39 10.15
N LEU A 42 -6.59 24.11 9.77
CA LEU A 42 -6.92 23.62 8.44
C LEU A 42 -8.31 22.99 8.43
N SER A 43 -8.98 23.04 7.27
CA SER A 43 -10.30 22.45 7.05
C SER A 43 -10.19 21.26 6.10
N PRO A 44 -10.04 20.00 6.60
CA PRO A 44 -9.94 18.84 5.75
C PRO A 44 -11.30 18.44 5.18
N LEU A 45 -11.34 18.23 3.87
CA LEU A 45 -12.52 17.82 3.12
C LEU A 45 -12.23 16.55 2.32
N VAL A 46 -12.80 15.44 2.73
CA VAL A 46 -12.71 14.18 1.98
C VAL A 46 -13.75 14.18 0.86
N ILE A 47 -13.28 14.00 -0.38
CA ILE A 47 -14.16 13.95 -1.56
C ILE A 47 -14.20 12.52 -2.10
N THR A 48 -15.43 12.00 -2.19
CA THR A 48 -15.73 10.67 -2.74
C THR A 48 -16.69 10.73 -3.92
N ASP A 49 -17.34 11.88 -4.11
CA ASP A 49 -18.36 12.14 -5.12
C ASP A 49 -18.00 13.37 -5.97
N LYS A 50 -18.36 13.33 -7.28
CA LYS A 50 -18.12 14.42 -8.21
C LYS A 50 -18.92 15.70 -7.84
N ASN A 51 -20.12 15.54 -7.30
CA ASN A 51 -20.95 16.68 -6.89
C ASN A 51 -20.33 17.46 -5.73
N GLU A 52 -19.72 16.74 -4.76
CA GLU A 52 -18.97 17.35 -3.64
C GLU A 52 -17.79 18.17 -4.16
N LEU A 53 -17.07 17.65 -5.19
CA LEU A 53 -15.99 18.37 -5.84
C LEU A 53 -16.48 19.68 -6.47
N MET A 54 -17.53 19.61 -7.29
CA MET A 54 -18.04 20.76 -8.05
C MET A 54 -18.63 21.85 -7.14
N THR A 55 -19.36 21.47 -6.11
CA THR A 55 -19.92 22.40 -5.12
C THR A 55 -18.82 23.07 -4.31
N GLY A 56 -17.80 22.31 -3.92
CA GLY A 56 -16.70 22.81 -3.12
C GLY A 56 -15.73 23.71 -3.89
N MET A 57 -15.46 23.45 -5.18
CA MET A 57 -14.50 24.25 -5.97
C MET A 57 -14.85 25.75 -6.04
N ILE A 58 -16.12 26.09 -5.85
CA ILE A 58 -16.58 27.49 -5.83
C ILE A 58 -16.22 28.19 -4.50
N ASP A 59 -16.15 27.44 -3.40
CA ASP A 59 -16.01 27.96 -2.05
C ASP A 59 -14.67 27.61 -1.35
N TYR A 60 -13.73 26.95 -2.04
CA TYR A 60 -12.46 26.61 -1.43
C TYR A 60 -11.63 27.84 -1.09
N LYS A 61 -11.48 28.09 0.20
CA LYS A 61 -10.70 29.21 0.76
C LYS A 61 -9.30 28.74 1.18
N GLY A 62 -8.46 29.70 1.53
CA GLY A 62 -7.21 29.41 2.21
C GLY A 62 -7.45 28.56 3.46
N GLY A 63 -6.62 27.51 3.67
CA GLY A 63 -6.79 26.54 4.76
C GLY A 63 -7.61 25.31 4.41
N THR A 64 -8.37 25.31 3.31
CA THR A 64 -9.05 24.07 2.85
C THR A 64 -8.04 23.06 2.33
N VAL A 65 -8.13 21.81 2.82
CA VAL A 65 -7.34 20.67 2.35
C VAL A 65 -8.29 19.62 1.77
N VAL A 66 -8.34 19.55 0.47
CA VAL A 66 -9.12 18.54 -0.26
C VAL A 66 -8.36 17.23 -0.25
N ILE A 67 -9.00 16.15 0.17
CA ILE A 67 -8.42 14.81 0.25
C ILE A 67 -9.19 13.89 -0.66
N CYS A 68 -8.50 13.23 -1.61
CA CYS A 68 -9.12 12.26 -2.50
C CYS A 68 -8.22 11.05 -2.76
N THR A 69 -8.80 10.01 -3.38
CA THR A 69 -8.04 8.83 -3.80
C THR A 69 -7.44 9.01 -5.18
N TYR A 70 -6.38 8.23 -5.50
CA TYR A 70 -5.83 8.16 -6.87
C TYR A 70 -6.88 7.71 -7.90
N GLY A 71 -7.78 6.78 -7.52
CA GLY A 71 -8.87 6.35 -8.38
C GLY A 71 -9.85 7.48 -8.68
N PHE A 72 -10.24 8.25 -7.67
CA PHE A 72 -11.11 9.42 -7.83
C PHE A 72 -10.45 10.48 -8.72
N LEU A 73 -9.19 10.81 -8.45
CA LEU A 73 -8.40 11.73 -9.28
C LEU A 73 -8.37 11.29 -10.75
N THR A 74 -8.16 9.99 -11.00
CA THR A 74 -8.11 9.47 -12.39
C THR A 74 -9.45 9.55 -13.11
N SER A 75 -10.55 9.34 -12.39
CA SER A 75 -11.91 9.38 -12.96
C SER A 75 -12.42 10.81 -13.18
N ASN A 76 -12.00 11.77 -12.37
CA ASN A 76 -12.45 13.16 -12.37
C ASN A 76 -11.33 14.16 -12.72
N GLY A 77 -10.29 13.71 -13.42
CA GLY A 77 -9.08 14.49 -13.70
C GLY A 77 -9.36 15.82 -14.40
N GLU A 78 -10.28 15.84 -15.39
CA GLU A 78 -10.64 17.05 -16.12
C GLU A 78 -11.16 18.18 -15.22
N ASP A 79 -11.88 17.84 -14.16
CA ASP A 79 -12.43 18.84 -13.25
C ASP A 79 -11.38 19.27 -12.21
N ILE A 80 -10.64 18.33 -11.65
CA ILE A 80 -9.61 18.61 -10.63
C ILE A 80 -8.44 19.44 -11.21
N THR A 81 -8.05 19.22 -12.46
CA THR A 81 -6.99 19.96 -13.14
C THR A 81 -7.37 21.41 -13.48
N LYS A 82 -8.66 21.77 -13.45
CA LYS A 82 -9.12 23.17 -13.59
C LYS A 82 -8.87 24.00 -12.33
N GLY A 83 -8.72 23.33 -11.18
CA GLY A 83 -8.45 24.01 -9.89
C GLY A 83 -7.04 24.58 -9.83
N ASP A 84 -6.91 25.75 -9.20
CA ASP A 84 -5.63 26.36 -8.87
C ASP A 84 -5.26 25.98 -7.43
N TRP A 85 -4.41 24.96 -7.28
CA TRP A 85 -4.03 24.44 -5.99
C TRP A 85 -2.83 25.19 -5.42
N ASN A 86 -2.85 25.44 -4.11
CA ASN A 86 -1.68 25.98 -3.41
C ASN A 86 -0.58 24.91 -3.32
N ILE A 87 -0.89 23.78 -2.70
CA ILE A 87 0.03 22.64 -2.61
C ILE A 87 -0.71 21.37 -3.07
N VAL A 88 -0.03 20.56 -3.88
CA VAL A 88 -0.45 19.20 -4.17
C VAL A 88 0.49 18.22 -3.47
N CYS A 89 -0.06 17.41 -2.58
CA CYS A 89 0.66 16.37 -1.84
C CYS A 89 0.22 14.99 -2.31
N LEU A 90 1.16 14.17 -2.78
CA LEU A 90 0.92 12.79 -3.19
C LEU A 90 1.45 11.85 -2.11
N ASP A 91 0.56 11.11 -1.48
CA ASP A 91 0.96 10.06 -0.53
C ASP A 91 1.06 8.70 -1.22
N GLU A 92 2.05 7.90 -0.79
CA GLU A 92 2.44 6.65 -1.47
C GLU A 92 2.61 6.83 -2.98
N ALA A 93 3.45 7.79 -3.36
CA ALA A 93 3.65 8.24 -4.74
C ALA A 93 4.21 7.17 -5.71
N HIS A 94 4.49 5.96 -5.22
CA HIS A 94 4.75 4.82 -6.12
C HIS A 94 3.60 4.56 -7.11
N GLN A 95 2.39 5.08 -6.85
CA GLN A 95 1.25 5.03 -7.76
C GLN A 95 1.50 5.75 -9.11
N ILE A 96 2.38 6.75 -9.12
CA ILE A 96 2.73 7.51 -10.32
C ILE A 96 4.09 7.14 -10.91
N LYS A 97 4.73 6.07 -10.46
CA LYS A 97 6.07 5.66 -10.93
C LYS A 97 6.17 5.39 -12.45
N ASN A 98 5.07 4.94 -13.06
CA ASN A 98 5.01 4.68 -14.49
C ASN A 98 4.35 5.85 -15.23
N ARG A 99 5.12 6.55 -16.07
CA ARG A 99 4.68 7.70 -16.87
C ARG A 99 3.54 7.40 -17.86
N ALA A 100 3.39 6.15 -18.29
CA ALA A 100 2.38 5.76 -19.27
C ALA A 100 0.97 5.65 -18.65
N THR A 101 0.86 5.56 -17.34
CA THR A 101 -0.43 5.39 -16.66
C THR A 101 -1.30 6.66 -16.75
N LYS A 102 -2.62 6.44 -16.78
CA LYS A 102 -3.59 7.56 -16.76
C LYS A 102 -3.42 8.44 -15.52
N VAL A 103 -3.18 7.81 -14.38
CA VAL A 103 -2.95 8.50 -13.10
C VAL A 103 -1.75 9.45 -13.18
N SER A 104 -0.63 8.98 -13.72
CA SER A 104 0.57 9.79 -13.87
C SER A 104 0.33 11.02 -14.76
N LYS A 105 -0.37 10.85 -15.86
CA LYS A 105 -0.72 11.95 -16.79
C LYS A 105 -1.57 13.01 -16.11
N VAL A 106 -2.65 12.60 -15.43
CA VAL A 106 -3.54 13.55 -14.73
C VAL A 106 -2.81 14.33 -13.65
N VAL A 107 -1.92 13.66 -12.89
CA VAL A 107 -1.12 14.31 -11.83
C VAL A 107 -0.18 15.37 -12.41
N MET A 108 0.43 15.11 -13.57
CA MET A 108 1.34 16.10 -14.22
C MET A 108 0.60 17.35 -14.69
N ASP A 109 -0.69 17.24 -15.03
CA ASP A 109 -1.53 18.35 -15.51
C ASP A 109 -2.08 19.22 -14.36
N LEU A 110 -1.88 18.85 -13.10
CA LEU A 110 -2.33 19.62 -11.95
C LEU A 110 -1.59 20.96 -11.85
N LYS A 111 -2.37 22.05 -11.80
CA LYS A 111 -1.85 23.40 -11.58
C LYS A 111 -1.68 23.65 -10.09
N CYS A 112 -0.45 23.91 -9.66
CA CYS A 112 -0.17 24.16 -8.24
C CYS A 112 1.09 25.00 -8.04
N LYS A 113 1.16 25.69 -6.90
CA LYS A 113 2.32 26.52 -6.52
C LYS A 113 3.42 25.68 -5.86
N GLY A 114 3.07 24.62 -5.16
CA GLY A 114 4.00 23.72 -4.49
C GLY A 114 3.62 22.25 -4.66
N ARG A 115 4.62 21.38 -4.64
CA ARG A 115 4.46 19.93 -4.84
C ARG A 115 5.21 19.16 -3.79
N ILE A 116 4.57 18.15 -3.21
CA ILE A 116 5.14 17.26 -2.20
C ILE A 116 4.85 15.83 -2.58
N ILE A 117 5.83 14.96 -2.38
CA ILE A 117 5.69 13.52 -2.49
C ILE A 117 6.03 12.87 -1.15
N LEU A 118 5.18 11.98 -0.69
CA LEU A 118 5.47 11.07 0.40
C LEU A 118 5.56 9.65 -0.14
N THR A 119 6.60 8.93 0.24
CA THR A 119 6.75 7.51 -0.13
C THR A 119 7.49 6.74 0.95
N GLY A 120 7.08 5.52 1.22
CA GLY A 120 7.75 4.59 2.13
C GLY A 120 8.91 3.85 1.46
N THR A 121 8.81 3.68 0.15
CA THR A 121 9.83 3.01 -0.67
C THR A 121 10.58 4.06 -1.49
N PRO A 122 11.79 4.45 -1.07
CA PRO A 122 12.61 5.30 -1.92
C PRO A 122 12.88 4.53 -3.22
N VAL A 123 13.13 5.30 -4.28
CA VAL A 123 13.40 4.79 -5.62
C VAL A 123 14.28 3.54 -5.56
N GLN A 124 13.69 2.37 -5.80
CA GLN A 124 14.38 1.11 -5.87
C GLN A 124 14.83 0.89 -7.31
N ASN A 125 16.12 1.12 -7.59
CA ASN A 125 16.84 0.66 -8.77
C ASN A 125 16.29 0.99 -10.18
N ASN A 126 15.26 1.83 -10.30
CA ASN A 126 14.68 2.18 -11.60
C ASN A 126 14.74 3.68 -11.86
N LEU A 127 15.67 4.07 -12.76
CA LEU A 127 15.87 5.46 -13.17
C LEU A 127 14.61 6.10 -13.75
N SER A 128 13.76 5.32 -14.44
CA SER A 128 12.51 5.81 -15.01
C SER A 128 11.51 6.24 -13.93
N GLU A 129 11.46 5.51 -12.81
CA GLU A 129 10.61 5.86 -11.67
C GLU A 129 11.09 7.16 -11.01
N LEU A 130 12.40 7.29 -10.79
CA LEU A 130 13.01 8.52 -10.25
C LEU A 130 12.68 9.72 -11.14
N TRP A 131 12.90 9.59 -12.45
CA TRP A 131 12.63 10.66 -13.40
C TRP A 131 11.17 11.11 -13.31
N ASN A 132 10.22 10.17 -13.28
CA ASN A 132 8.81 10.52 -13.26
C ASN A 132 8.39 11.21 -11.95
N LEU A 133 8.91 10.79 -10.81
CA LEU A 133 8.68 11.47 -9.53
C LEU A 133 9.25 12.90 -9.56
N PHE A 134 10.46 13.09 -10.10
CA PHE A 134 11.06 14.41 -10.21
C PHE A 134 10.40 15.29 -11.27
N GLN A 135 9.87 14.71 -12.32
CA GLN A 135 9.05 15.46 -13.29
C GLN A 135 7.79 16.06 -12.63
N PHE A 136 7.24 15.39 -11.61
CA PHE A 136 6.17 15.98 -10.80
C PHE A 136 6.71 17.03 -9.82
N ILE A 137 7.72 16.72 -9.00
CA ILE A 137 8.20 17.64 -7.92
C ILE A 137 8.82 18.92 -8.52
N ASN A 138 9.76 18.76 -9.45
CA ASN A 138 10.53 19.83 -10.08
C ASN A 138 10.55 19.61 -11.60
N PRO A 139 9.50 20.02 -12.33
CA PRO A 139 9.45 19.84 -13.77
C PRO A 139 10.68 20.42 -14.48
N GLY A 140 11.32 19.63 -15.32
CA GLY A 140 12.49 20.02 -16.09
C GLY A 140 13.83 19.88 -15.39
N LEU A 141 13.92 19.64 -14.07
CA LEU A 141 15.18 19.51 -13.33
C LEU A 141 16.11 18.43 -13.93
N LEU A 142 15.55 17.29 -14.33
CA LEU A 142 16.28 16.15 -14.87
C LEU A 142 16.32 16.13 -16.42
N GLY A 143 15.80 17.16 -17.07
CA GLY A 143 15.75 17.25 -18.54
C GLY A 143 14.77 16.26 -19.21
N PRO A 144 14.82 16.15 -20.55
CA PRO A 144 14.00 15.21 -21.29
C PRO A 144 14.33 13.76 -20.93
N TYR A 145 13.31 12.89 -20.94
CA TYR A 145 13.44 11.50 -20.50
C TYR A 145 14.52 10.71 -21.25
N ASN A 146 14.60 10.86 -22.57
CA ASN A 146 15.55 10.11 -23.38
C ASN A 146 16.99 10.50 -23.07
N ASP A 147 17.26 11.80 -22.89
CA ASP A 147 18.59 12.30 -22.54
C ASP A 147 18.98 11.84 -21.14
N PHE A 148 18.05 11.93 -20.19
CA PHE A 148 18.24 11.44 -18.83
C PHE A 148 18.58 9.94 -18.82
N HIS A 149 17.79 9.12 -19.51
CA HIS A 149 17.99 7.68 -19.53
C HIS A 149 19.35 7.32 -20.15
N ASN A 150 19.70 7.93 -21.31
CA ASN A 150 20.96 7.68 -21.98
C ASN A 150 22.18 8.11 -21.14
N THR A 151 22.05 9.23 -20.42
CA THR A 151 23.15 9.77 -19.61
C THR A 151 23.42 8.92 -18.37
N PHE A 152 22.37 8.47 -17.67
CA PHE A 152 22.51 7.87 -16.35
C PHE A 152 22.39 6.33 -16.31
N ALA A 153 22.01 5.67 -17.42
CA ALA A 153 21.86 4.21 -17.47
C ALA A 153 23.19 3.44 -17.42
N SER A 154 24.29 4.02 -17.90
CA SER A 154 25.51 3.27 -18.24
C SER A 154 26.79 3.69 -17.50
N ASN A 155 26.76 4.72 -16.63
CA ASN A 155 27.98 5.23 -16.00
C ASN A 155 27.77 5.53 -14.50
N ASP A 156 28.61 4.92 -13.64
CA ASP A 156 28.53 5.09 -12.19
C ASP A 156 28.90 6.50 -11.72
N GLU A 157 29.82 7.18 -12.42
CA GLU A 157 30.17 8.59 -12.14
C GLU A 157 28.95 9.51 -12.38
N GLN A 158 28.18 9.24 -13.42
CA GLN A 158 26.94 9.98 -13.71
C GLN A 158 25.84 9.71 -12.67
N LYS A 159 25.79 8.49 -12.12
CA LYS A 159 24.84 8.16 -11.02
C LYS A 159 25.15 8.97 -9.75
N GLU A 160 26.42 9.18 -9.40
CA GLU A 160 26.80 10.00 -8.25
C GLU A 160 26.45 11.49 -8.47
N LYS A 161 26.64 11.99 -9.70
CA LYS A 161 26.19 13.33 -10.08
C LYS A 161 24.67 13.46 -9.99
N LEU A 162 23.91 12.46 -10.44
CA LEU A 162 22.46 12.43 -10.29
C LEU A 162 22.07 12.48 -8.81
N ARG A 163 22.72 11.64 -8.00
CA ARG A 163 22.47 11.59 -6.55
C ARG A 163 22.67 12.96 -5.89
N SER A 164 23.79 13.64 -6.18
CA SER A 164 24.05 14.98 -5.65
C SER A 164 23.01 16.01 -6.11
N THR A 165 22.53 15.90 -7.36
CA THR A 165 21.49 16.77 -7.92
C THR A 165 20.13 16.61 -7.23
N VAL A 166 19.72 15.37 -6.92
CA VAL A 166 18.39 15.09 -6.34
C VAL A 166 18.38 15.15 -4.82
N GLN A 167 19.52 14.96 -4.16
CA GLN A 167 19.63 14.91 -2.70
C GLN A 167 19.04 16.11 -1.96
N PRO A 168 19.18 17.39 -2.41
CA PRO A 168 18.58 18.53 -1.74
C PRO A 168 17.05 18.50 -1.66
N PHE A 169 16.39 17.73 -2.52
CA PHE A 169 14.94 17.62 -2.61
C PHE A 169 14.40 16.38 -1.89
N ILE A 170 15.27 15.53 -1.31
CA ILE A 170 14.91 14.27 -0.67
C ILE A 170 15.20 14.34 0.82
N LEU A 171 14.15 14.19 1.64
CA LEU A 171 14.30 13.98 3.07
C LEU A 171 13.98 12.52 3.42
N ARG A 172 15.02 11.74 3.72
CA ARG A 172 14.88 10.34 4.13
C ARG A 172 15.45 10.13 5.53
N ARG A 173 14.64 9.55 6.41
CA ARG A 173 15.05 9.10 7.75
C ARG A 173 14.54 7.68 7.97
N THR A 174 15.40 6.78 8.42
CA THR A 174 14.98 5.45 8.84
C THR A 174 14.44 5.49 10.27
N LYS A 175 13.66 4.47 10.66
CA LYS A 175 13.15 4.37 12.04
C LYS A 175 14.31 4.30 13.04
N GLU A 176 15.34 3.54 12.72
CA GLU A 176 16.53 3.39 13.56
C GLU A 176 17.29 4.70 13.81
N GLN A 177 17.27 5.62 12.83
CA GLN A 177 17.92 6.94 12.96
C GLN A 177 17.18 7.92 13.87
N VAL A 178 15.89 7.75 14.09
CA VAL A 178 15.05 8.76 14.75
C VAL A 178 14.27 8.26 15.96
N MET A 179 14.25 6.95 16.21
CA MET A 179 13.45 6.32 17.26
C MET A 179 14.33 5.38 18.11
N SER A 180 15.27 5.98 18.85
CA SER A 180 16.12 5.26 19.82
C SER A 180 15.33 4.54 20.91
N ASP A 181 14.11 4.99 21.20
CA ASP A 181 13.27 4.49 22.30
C ASP A 181 12.36 3.31 21.89
N LEU A 182 12.35 2.94 20.60
CA LEU A 182 11.60 1.77 20.17
C LEU A 182 12.36 0.47 20.52
N PRO A 183 11.65 -0.56 21.00
CA PRO A 183 12.25 -1.87 21.19
C PRO A 183 12.76 -2.43 19.87
N VAL A 184 13.79 -3.25 19.95
CA VAL A 184 14.36 -3.93 18.78
C VAL A 184 13.27 -4.80 18.15
N LYS A 185 13.08 -4.68 16.82
CA LYS A 185 12.21 -5.56 16.06
C LYS A 185 12.81 -6.97 16.06
N LEU A 186 12.07 -7.94 16.59
CA LEU A 186 12.41 -9.35 16.48
C LEU A 186 11.74 -9.94 15.23
N GLU A 187 12.53 -10.52 14.35
CA GLU A 187 12.05 -11.29 13.20
C GLU A 187 12.39 -12.76 13.42
N VAL A 188 11.39 -13.62 13.30
CA VAL A 188 11.55 -15.07 13.50
C VAL A 188 10.92 -15.80 12.32
N ASP A 189 11.73 -16.62 11.65
CA ASP A 189 11.23 -17.56 10.63
C ASP A 189 10.70 -18.81 11.35
N TYR A 190 9.39 -18.98 11.28
CA TYR A 190 8.72 -20.10 11.92
C TYR A 190 8.47 -21.23 10.91
N MET A 191 9.28 -22.27 10.99
CA MET A 191 9.19 -23.43 10.10
C MET A 191 8.15 -24.43 10.59
N VAL A 192 7.12 -24.67 9.77
CA VAL A 192 6.06 -25.63 10.07
C VAL A 192 6.19 -26.81 9.10
N GLN A 193 6.29 -28.03 9.64
CA GLN A 193 6.30 -29.25 8.83
C GLN A 193 4.86 -29.65 8.50
N MET A 194 4.62 -30.00 7.24
CA MET A 194 3.38 -30.62 6.83
C MET A 194 3.25 -32.01 7.47
N ASN A 195 2.06 -32.42 7.84
CA ASN A 195 1.81 -33.81 8.19
C ASN A 195 1.94 -34.72 6.95
N ASP A 196 2.05 -36.03 7.17
CA ASP A 196 2.33 -37.01 6.08
C ASP A 196 1.28 -36.95 4.96
N ALA A 197 0.01 -36.75 5.29
CA ALA A 197 -1.07 -36.67 4.31
C ALA A 197 -1.00 -35.38 3.48
N GLU A 198 -0.74 -34.24 4.11
CA GLU A 198 -0.53 -32.97 3.41
C GLU A 198 0.70 -33.03 2.51
N LEU A 199 1.80 -33.59 3.02
CA LEU A 199 3.05 -33.69 2.28
C LEU A 199 2.88 -34.59 1.04
N LEU A 200 2.25 -35.75 1.21
CA LEU A 200 1.96 -36.66 0.10
C LEU A 200 1.15 -35.96 -1.00
N ARG A 201 0.09 -35.25 -0.60
CA ARG A 201 -0.79 -34.57 -1.54
C ARG A 201 -0.11 -33.38 -2.24
N TYR A 202 0.70 -32.63 -1.50
CA TYR A 202 1.50 -31.53 -2.05
C TYR A 202 2.51 -32.04 -3.09
N GLU A 203 3.21 -33.14 -2.79
CA GLU A 203 4.19 -33.75 -3.69
C GLU A 203 3.53 -34.35 -4.95
N GLU A 204 2.34 -34.93 -4.84
CA GLU A 204 1.56 -35.36 -6.01
C GLU A 204 1.25 -34.18 -6.95
N TRP A 205 0.87 -33.04 -6.41
CA TRP A 205 0.60 -31.86 -7.22
C TRP A 205 1.86 -31.26 -7.80
N ARG A 206 2.93 -31.21 -7.02
CA ARG A 206 4.23 -30.72 -7.49
C ARG A 206 4.69 -31.54 -8.70
N SER A 207 4.67 -32.86 -8.59
CA SER A 207 5.09 -33.77 -9.65
C SER A 207 4.23 -33.66 -10.92
N LYS A 208 2.90 -33.50 -10.77
CA LYS A 208 1.99 -33.27 -11.91
C LYS A 208 2.28 -31.96 -12.62
N ILE A 209 2.57 -30.89 -11.87
CA ILE A 209 2.90 -29.58 -12.41
C ILE A 209 4.25 -29.63 -13.12
N GLU A 210 5.27 -30.25 -12.51
CA GLU A 210 6.58 -30.43 -13.13
C GLU A 210 6.47 -31.20 -14.47
N ALA A 211 5.71 -32.29 -14.51
CA ALA A 211 5.46 -33.04 -15.74
C ALA A 211 4.76 -32.18 -16.81
N SER A 212 3.73 -31.44 -16.44
CA SER A 212 3.00 -30.56 -17.37
C SER A 212 3.83 -29.43 -17.93
N LEU A 213 4.82 -28.93 -17.18
CA LEU A 213 5.74 -27.88 -17.64
C LEU A 213 6.79 -28.42 -18.61
N LEU A 214 7.16 -29.69 -18.49
CA LEU A 214 8.11 -30.31 -19.42
C LEU A 214 7.45 -30.61 -20.78
N ASP A 215 6.14 -30.84 -20.82
CA ASP A 215 5.39 -31.18 -22.04
C ASP A 215 4.84 -29.93 -22.79
N SER A 216 4.98 -28.73 -22.26
CA SER A 216 4.40 -27.51 -22.84
C SER A 216 5.36 -26.78 -23.79
N ASP A 217 4.85 -26.37 -24.98
CA ASP A 217 5.57 -25.51 -25.93
C ASP A 217 5.81 -24.09 -25.36
N PHE A 218 6.98 -23.52 -25.70
CA PHE A 218 7.58 -22.31 -25.09
C PHE A 218 6.71 -21.05 -25.06
N ASN A 219 5.64 -20.92 -25.82
CA ASN A 219 4.83 -19.70 -25.91
C ASN A 219 3.71 -19.57 -24.86
N ASP A 220 3.22 -20.67 -24.28
CA ASP A 220 2.17 -20.70 -23.24
C ASP A 220 2.74 -20.86 -21.81
N VAL A 221 4.06 -21.04 -21.69
CA VAL A 221 4.75 -21.43 -20.45
C VAL A 221 4.56 -20.39 -19.34
N ASN A 222 4.66 -19.10 -19.62
CA ASN A 222 4.69 -18.07 -18.57
C ASN A 222 3.37 -17.95 -17.77
N VAL A 223 2.23 -18.03 -18.42
CA VAL A 223 0.91 -17.95 -17.75
C VAL A 223 0.63 -19.25 -17.00
N SER A 224 0.96 -20.39 -17.60
CA SER A 224 0.81 -21.71 -17.00
C SER A 224 1.70 -21.89 -15.75
N VAL A 225 2.96 -21.47 -15.83
CA VAL A 225 3.92 -21.50 -14.68
C VAL A 225 3.40 -20.64 -13.51
N LEU A 226 2.96 -19.40 -13.78
CA LEU A 226 2.48 -18.52 -12.72
C LEU A 226 1.22 -19.06 -12.03
N ALA A 227 0.29 -19.61 -12.81
CA ALA A 227 -0.92 -20.26 -12.27
C ALA A 227 -0.55 -21.49 -11.41
N SER A 228 0.38 -22.31 -11.88
CA SER A 228 0.86 -23.51 -11.20
C SER A 228 1.58 -23.17 -9.88
N LEU A 229 2.46 -22.17 -9.91
CA LEU A 229 3.11 -21.66 -8.68
C LEU A 229 2.08 -21.11 -7.69
N THR A 230 1.04 -20.44 -8.18
CA THR A 230 -0.03 -19.92 -7.31
C THR A 230 -0.78 -21.07 -6.64
N LYS A 231 -1.09 -22.15 -7.37
CA LYS A 231 -1.72 -23.36 -6.80
C LYS A 231 -0.86 -23.99 -5.71
N LEU A 232 0.44 -24.18 -5.95
CA LEU A 232 1.36 -24.74 -4.95
C LEU A 232 1.49 -23.83 -3.72
N ARG A 233 1.52 -22.52 -3.91
CA ARG A 233 1.53 -21.56 -2.79
C ARG A 233 0.24 -21.61 -1.97
N MET A 234 -0.91 -21.78 -2.59
CA MET A 234 -2.19 -21.99 -1.89
C MET A 234 -2.17 -23.32 -1.13
N ALA A 235 -1.74 -24.41 -1.78
CA ALA A 235 -1.61 -25.73 -1.16
C ALA A 235 -0.66 -25.72 0.04
N SER A 236 0.42 -24.93 0.00
CA SER A 236 1.33 -24.76 1.13
C SER A 236 0.74 -23.95 2.30
N CYS A 237 -0.39 -23.27 2.09
CA CYS A 237 -1.16 -22.68 3.17
C CYS A 237 -2.15 -23.69 3.76
N SER A 238 -2.95 -24.32 2.89
CA SER A 238 -3.90 -25.37 3.24
C SER A 238 -4.29 -26.15 1.97
N ILE A 239 -4.33 -27.47 2.03
CA ILE A 239 -4.80 -28.31 0.93
C ILE A 239 -6.28 -28.07 0.63
N ALA A 240 -7.08 -27.78 1.66
CA ALA A 240 -8.51 -27.48 1.54
C ALA A 240 -8.80 -26.31 0.59
N LEU A 241 -7.87 -25.38 0.38
CA LEU A 241 -8.04 -24.27 -0.56
C LEU A 241 -8.12 -24.72 -2.03
N GLN A 242 -7.67 -25.92 -2.33
CA GLN A 242 -7.68 -26.51 -3.66
C GLN A 242 -8.61 -27.73 -3.72
N GLU A 243 -8.85 -28.39 -2.60
CA GLU A 243 -9.71 -29.56 -2.47
C GLU A 243 -10.74 -29.33 -1.37
N PRO A 244 -11.94 -28.83 -1.70
CA PRO A 244 -12.97 -28.50 -0.70
C PRO A 244 -13.41 -29.68 0.19
N ASN A 245 -13.19 -30.91 -0.28
CA ASN A 245 -13.51 -32.14 0.46
C ASN A 245 -12.35 -32.63 1.34
N TRP A 246 -11.27 -31.85 1.48
CA TRP A 246 -10.17 -32.16 2.36
C TRP A 246 -10.56 -31.87 3.81
N GLU A 247 -10.69 -32.92 4.63
CA GLU A 247 -11.22 -32.82 6.00
C GLU A 247 -10.15 -32.58 7.07
N LEU A 248 -8.87 -32.81 6.73
CA LEU A 248 -7.79 -32.64 7.70
C LEU A 248 -7.44 -31.15 7.85
N ALA A 249 -7.28 -30.75 9.11
CA ALA A 249 -6.80 -29.41 9.42
C ALA A 249 -5.37 -29.18 8.89
N SER A 250 -5.11 -28.03 8.31
CA SER A 250 -3.78 -27.66 7.86
C SER A 250 -2.81 -27.57 9.04
N SER A 251 -1.63 -28.18 8.89
CA SER A 251 -0.55 -28.09 9.89
C SER A 251 -0.15 -26.63 10.16
N LYS A 252 -0.14 -25.79 9.10
CA LYS A 252 0.13 -24.36 9.22
C LYS A 252 -0.98 -23.64 10.01
N THR A 253 -2.24 -23.93 9.71
CA THR A 253 -3.39 -23.34 10.43
C THR A 253 -3.40 -23.79 11.90
N SER A 254 -3.14 -25.06 12.18
CA SER A 254 -3.06 -25.59 13.54
C SER A 254 -1.97 -24.90 14.35
N GLU A 255 -0.80 -24.72 13.78
CA GLU A 255 0.30 -24.03 14.46
C GLU A 255 0.03 -22.53 14.65
N LEU A 256 -0.59 -21.87 13.64
CA LEU A 256 -1.05 -20.50 13.78
C LEU A 256 -2.04 -20.35 14.93
N MET A 257 -3.00 -21.26 15.07
CA MET A 257 -3.96 -21.25 16.19
C MET A 257 -3.28 -21.41 17.54
N ARG A 258 -2.23 -22.24 17.62
CA ARG A 258 -1.41 -22.37 18.84
C ARG A 258 -0.73 -21.05 19.21
N ILE A 259 -0.14 -20.36 18.21
CA ILE A 259 0.51 -19.05 18.41
C ILE A 259 -0.52 -17.98 18.81
N VAL A 260 -1.67 -17.93 18.16
CA VAL A 260 -2.75 -16.99 18.48
C VAL A 260 -3.20 -17.15 19.94
N LYS A 261 -3.43 -18.40 20.39
CA LYS A 261 -3.80 -18.69 21.78
C LYS A 261 -2.74 -18.21 22.79
N ALA A 262 -1.46 -18.41 22.48
CA ALA A 262 -0.37 -17.97 23.35
C ALA A 262 -0.33 -16.44 23.46
N ILE A 263 -0.39 -15.71 22.33
CA ILE A 263 -0.32 -14.26 22.28
C ILE A 263 -1.53 -13.61 22.96
N THR A 264 -2.75 -14.10 22.67
CA THR A 264 -3.97 -13.52 23.23
C THR A 264 -4.12 -13.78 24.73
N LYS A 265 -3.56 -14.89 25.25
CA LYS A 265 -3.52 -15.17 26.68
C LYS A 265 -2.71 -14.14 27.46
N GLU A 266 -1.69 -13.56 26.86
CA GLU A 266 -0.85 -12.50 27.43
C GLU A 266 -1.45 -11.09 27.23
N ASP A 267 -2.71 -11.00 26.81
CA ASP A 267 -3.41 -9.75 26.52
C ASP A 267 -2.82 -8.94 25.35
N ASN A 268 -1.98 -9.55 24.51
CA ASN A 268 -1.36 -8.94 23.36
C ASN A 268 -2.30 -9.00 22.13
N SER A 269 -2.09 -8.07 21.19
CA SER A 269 -2.81 -8.04 19.92
C SER A 269 -1.97 -8.69 18.81
N ILE A 270 -2.63 -9.29 17.82
CA ILE A 270 -1.99 -9.96 16.69
C ILE A 270 -2.55 -9.46 15.36
N LEU A 271 -1.64 -9.19 14.41
CA LEU A 271 -1.97 -8.93 13.01
C LEU A 271 -1.56 -10.15 12.18
N ILE A 272 -2.51 -10.70 11.42
CA ILE A 272 -2.29 -11.85 10.54
C ILE A 272 -2.46 -11.40 9.09
N PHE A 273 -1.41 -11.52 8.31
CA PHE A 273 -1.40 -11.14 6.92
C PHE A 273 -1.39 -12.34 5.98
N SER A 274 -2.22 -12.32 4.95
CA SER A 274 -2.14 -13.27 3.84
C SER A 274 -2.41 -12.58 2.51
N GLN A 275 -1.81 -13.10 1.45
CA GLN A 275 -2.15 -12.69 0.09
C GLN A 275 -3.42 -13.40 -0.44
N PHE A 276 -3.84 -14.49 0.20
CA PHE A 276 -5.00 -15.29 -0.17
C PHE A 276 -6.16 -15.00 0.77
N THR A 277 -7.20 -14.36 0.26
CA THR A 277 -8.43 -14.07 1.02
C THR A 277 -9.13 -15.36 1.44
N SER A 278 -9.13 -16.39 0.57
CA SER A 278 -9.66 -17.72 0.90
C SER A 278 -8.97 -18.36 2.11
N TYR A 279 -7.66 -18.15 2.27
CA TYR A 279 -6.95 -18.64 3.46
C TYR A 279 -7.29 -17.80 4.71
N LEU A 280 -7.49 -16.50 4.57
CA LEU A 280 -7.97 -15.66 5.68
C LEU A 280 -9.38 -16.07 6.13
N ASP A 281 -10.24 -16.47 5.18
CA ASP A 281 -11.57 -16.99 5.51
C ASP A 281 -11.51 -18.32 6.26
N GLU A 282 -10.61 -19.23 5.86
CA GLU A 282 -10.34 -20.47 6.60
C GLU A 282 -9.87 -20.17 8.02
N ILE A 283 -8.88 -19.29 8.19
CA ILE A 283 -8.39 -18.87 9.51
C ILE A 283 -9.53 -18.27 10.33
N ARG A 284 -10.37 -17.41 9.74
CA ARG A 284 -11.51 -16.78 10.42
C ARG A 284 -12.50 -17.83 10.95
N ASN A 285 -12.78 -18.85 10.14
CA ASN A 285 -13.68 -19.94 10.54
C ASN A 285 -13.09 -20.74 11.72
N HIS A 286 -11.79 -21.06 11.69
CA HIS A 286 -11.11 -21.71 12.81
C HIS A 286 -11.11 -20.84 14.07
N LEU A 287 -10.82 -19.54 13.95
CA LEU A 287 -10.90 -18.62 15.09
C LEU A 287 -12.30 -18.62 15.70
N SER A 288 -13.33 -18.51 14.85
CA SER A 288 -14.73 -18.50 15.31
C SER A 288 -15.14 -19.81 15.99
N SER A 289 -14.71 -20.97 15.48
CA SER A 289 -15.00 -22.28 16.10
C SER A 289 -14.35 -22.44 17.48
N GLU A 290 -13.26 -21.72 17.73
CA GLU A 290 -12.58 -21.69 19.04
C GLU A 290 -13.02 -20.53 19.95
N GLY A 291 -14.05 -19.76 19.53
CA GLY A 291 -14.64 -18.68 20.32
C GLY A 291 -13.88 -17.34 20.24
N PHE A 292 -12.93 -17.21 19.33
CA PHE A 292 -12.26 -15.94 19.07
C PHE A 292 -13.06 -15.08 18.09
N THR A 293 -13.09 -13.77 18.36
CA THR A 293 -13.57 -12.76 17.43
C THR A 293 -12.39 -12.02 16.81
N CYS A 294 -12.53 -11.58 15.56
CA CYS A 294 -11.43 -10.89 14.86
C CYS A 294 -11.95 -9.77 13.96
N CYS A 295 -11.15 -8.75 13.77
CA CYS A 295 -11.27 -7.80 12.68
C CYS A 295 -10.84 -8.43 11.35
N TYR A 296 -11.47 -8.02 10.25
CA TYR A 296 -11.14 -8.49 8.90
C TYR A 296 -11.09 -7.33 7.92
N LEU A 297 -10.06 -7.31 7.06
CA LEU A 297 -9.88 -6.28 6.05
C LEU A 297 -9.33 -6.86 4.76
N ASP A 298 -10.00 -6.57 3.64
CA ASP A 298 -9.54 -6.92 2.30
C ASP A 298 -9.76 -5.79 1.27
N GLY A 299 -9.48 -6.08 -0.01
CA GLY A 299 -9.64 -5.12 -1.11
C GLY A 299 -11.08 -4.69 -1.36
N SER A 300 -12.08 -5.51 -1.02
CA SER A 300 -13.51 -5.24 -1.23
C SER A 300 -14.13 -4.36 -0.15
N THR A 301 -13.49 -4.26 1.03
CA THR A 301 -14.00 -3.51 2.18
C THR A 301 -14.17 -2.02 1.83
N SER A 302 -15.35 -1.47 2.06
CA SER A 302 -15.67 -0.07 1.81
C SER A 302 -14.84 0.88 2.69
N LEU A 303 -14.70 2.16 2.30
CA LEU A 303 -13.94 3.16 3.08
C LEU A 303 -14.48 3.32 4.50
N LYS A 304 -15.81 3.39 4.65
CA LYS A 304 -16.44 3.57 5.96
C LYS A 304 -16.23 2.35 6.87
N GLU A 305 -16.37 1.15 6.31
CA GLU A 305 -16.15 -0.09 7.05
C GLU A 305 -14.68 -0.25 7.46
N ARG A 306 -13.72 0.11 6.57
CA ARG A 306 -12.30 0.12 6.90
C ARG A 306 -12.01 0.93 8.15
N GLN A 307 -12.53 2.15 8.21
CA GLN A 307 -12.32 3.01 9.36
C GLN A 307 -12.93 2.44 10.64
N LYS A 308 -14.14 1.89 10.54
CA LYS A 308 -14.79 1.24 11.69
C LYS A 308 -13.94 0.10 12.24
N VAL A 309 -13.52 -0.82 11.36
CA VAL A 309 -12.71 -2.00 11.73
C VAL A 309 -11.35 -1.59 12.32
N LEU A 310 -10.69 -0.57 11.73
CA LEU A 310 -9.44 -0.04 12.27
C LEU A 310 -9.62 0.55 13.67
N ASN A 311 -10.69 1.32 13.89
CA ASN A 311 -10.99 1.90 15.20
C ASN A 311 -11.31 0.82 16.24
N GLU A 312 -12.04 -0.23 15.87
CA GLU A 312 -12.33 -1.36 16.77
C GLU A 312 -11.04 -2.04 17.25
N PHE A 313 -10.10 -2.28 16.32
CA PHE A 313 -8.81 -2.87 16.67
C PHE A 313 -7.92 -1.92 17.50
N GLN A 314 -7.81 -0.65 17.10
CA GLN A 314 -6.99 0.34 17.81
C GLN A 314 -7.49 0.63 19.23
N ASN A 315 -8.81 0.58 19.45
CA ASN A 315 -9.41 0.73 20.77
C ASN A 315 -9.37 -0.56 21.61
N GLY A 316 -8.77 -1.62 21.11
CA GLY A 316 -8.61 -2.88 21.83
C GLY A 316 -9.89 -3.71 21.98
N LEU A 317 -10.95 -3.35 21.22
CA LEU A 317 -12.23 -4.12 21.23
C LEU A 317 -12.03 -5.52 20.61
N GLN A 318 -11.09 -5.65 19.68
CA GLN A 318 -10.69 -6.89 19.06
C GLN A 318 -9.17 -7.02 19.14
N LYS A 319 -8.69 -8.21 19.49
CA LYS A 319 -7.24 -8.49 19.64
C LYS A 319 -6.61 -9.10 18.41
N ILE A 320 -7.41 -9.66 17.52
CA ILE A 320 -6.98 -10.36 16.31
C ILE A 320 -7.44 -9.58 15.09
N PHE A 321 -6.53 -9.34 14.16
CA PHE A 321 -6.84 -8.64 12.92
C PHE A 321 -6.31 -9.40 11.71
N LEU A 322 -7.19 -9.84 10.84
CA LEU A 322 -6.89 -10.50 9.58
C LEU A 322 -6.86 -9.47 8.45
N VAL A 323 -5.75 -9.41 7.73
CA VAL A 323 -5.53 -8.38 6.69
C VAL A 323 -5.07 -9.02 5.40
N SER A 324 -5.79 -8.74 4.30
CA SER A 324 -5.34 -9.13 2.97
C SER A 324 -4.24 -8.19 2.46
N LEU A 325 -3.20 -8.78 1.84
CA LEU A 325 -2.12 -8.03 1.18
C LEU A 325 -2.48 -7.59 -0.26
N LYS A 326 -3.71 -7.84 -0.72
CA LYS A 326 -4.23 -7.47 -2.05
C LYS A 326 -5.43 -6.56 -1.94
#